data_8cdc1a69cadf4b6f2d62f3ed6bf00c67
#
_entry.id   8cdc1a69cadf4b6f2d62f3ed6bf00c67
#
_cell.length_a   1.000
_cell.length_b   1.000
_cell.length_c   1.000
_cell.angle_alpha   90.00
_cell.angle_beta   90.00
_cell.angle_gamma   90.00
#
_symmetry.space_group_name_H-M   'P 1'
#
loop_
_entity.id
_entity.type
_entity.pdbx_description
1 polymer ?
#
loop_
_entity_poly.entity_id
_entity_poly.type
_entity_poly.pdbx_seq_one_letter_code
_entity_poly.pdbx_strand_id
1 'polypeptide(L)'
;MRVTGLGWAGTRTTRAAELASFYEKVLGLPMIRREERFWVFELPDGRHVEVFSSTYPGKDHFDTGPVVGFRVEDLPSAVRELRDAGIELLGTPGPTWQHFRGPDGNVYELVAD
;
A
#
# COMPACT_ATOMS: atom_id res chain seq x y z
N MET A 1 -8.03 12.80 12.76
CA MET A 1 -7.53 11.40 12.90
C MET A 1 -6.19 11.39 13.63
N ARG A 2 -5.81 10.25 14.12
CA ARG A 2 -4.50 10.08 14.72
C ARG A 2 -3.69 9.07 13.93
N VAL A 3 -2.63 9.55 13.29
CA VAL A 3 -1.66 8.70 12.60
C VAL A 3 -0.67 8.18 13.64
N THR A 4 -0.50 6.86 13.69
CA THR A 4 0.36 6.20 14.68
C THR A 4 1.69 5.74 14.09
N GLY A 5 1.86 5.79 12.77
CA GLY A 5 3.11 5.45 12.12
C GLY A 5 2.92 5.06 10.67
N LEU A 6 4.01 4.64 10.03
CA LEU A 6 3.96 4.00 8.73
C LEU A 6 3.49 2.57 8.92
N GLY A 7 2.65 2.07 8.03
CA GLY A 7 2.12 0.73 8.11
C GLY A 7 2.57 -0.18 6.98
N TRP A 8 2.79 0.39 5.79
CA TRP A 8 2.95 -0.41 4.60
C TRP A 8 3.48 0.45 3.44
N ALA A 9 4.14 -0.19 2.49
CA ALA A 9 4.46 0.41 1.21
C ALA A 9 4.24 -0.63 0.11
N GLY A 10 3.70 -0.19 -1.03
CA GLY A 10 3.45 -1.09 -2.15
C GLY A 10 3.76 -0.43 -3.48
N THR A 11 4.19 -1.23 -4.44
CA THR A 11 4.54 -0.76 -5.78
C THR A 11 3.88 -1.64 -6.83
N ARG A 12 3.16 -1.03 -7.75
CA ARG A 12 2.66 -1.68 -8.97
C ARG A 12 3.59 -1.32 -10.12
N THR A 13 4.10 -2.32 -10.83
CA THR A 13 5.06 -2.08 -11.91
C THR A 13 4.99 -3.18 -12.96
N THR A 14 5.32 -2.83 -14.21
CA THR A 14 5.50 -3.79 -15.30
C THR A 14 6.74 -4.67 -15.10
N ARG A 15 7.64 -4.28 -14.17
CA ARG A 15 8.87 -5.01 -13.85
C ARG A 15 8.80 -5.64 -12.46
N ALA A 16 7.62 -6.19 -12.10
CA ALA A 16 7.36 -6.67 -10.75
C ALA A 16 8.29 -7.81 -10.33
N ALA A 17 8.53 -8.80 -11.20
CA ALA A 17 9.42 -9.91 -10.87
C ALA A 17 10.86 -9.45 -10.65
N GLU A 18 11.33 -8.46 -11.41
CA GLU A 18 12.66 -7.88 -11.23
C GLU A 18 12.77 -7.12 -9.90
N LEU A 19 11.76 -6.34 -9.56
CA LEU A 19 11.72 -5.60 -8.29
C LEU A 19 11.67 -6.55 -7.10
N ALA A 20 10.84 -7.60 -7.18
CA ALA A 20 10.75 -8.61 -6.12
C ALA A 20 12.09 -9.33 -5.92
N SER A 21 12.75 -9.70 -7.02
CA SER A 21 14.09 -10.31 -6.96
C SER A 21 15.12 -9.36 -6.33
N PHE A 22 15.06 -8.09 -6.66
CA PHE A 22 15.94 -7.08 -6.07
C PHE A 22 15.72 -6.96 -4.56
N TYR A 23 14.48 -6.89 -4.11
CA TYR A 23 14.17 -6.86 -2.67
C TYR A 23 14.71 -8.09 -1.94
N GLU A 24 14.53 -9.27 -2.51
CA GLU A 24 14.98 -10.51 -1.89
C GLU A 24 16.50 -10.65 -1.91
N LYS A 25 17.12 -10.48 -3.07
CA LYS A 25 18.52 -10.85 -3.28
C LYS A 25 19.50 -9.74 -2.97
N VAL A 26 19.13 -8.47 -3.21
CA VAL A 26 20.03 -7.34 -2.99
C VAL A 26 19.76 -6.69 -1.64
N LEU A 27 18.48 -6.40 -1.32
CA LEU A 27 18.15 -5.80 -0.03
C LEU A 27 18.01 -6.84 1.08
N GLY A 28 17.96 -8.13 0.75
CA GLY A 28 17.91 -9.21 1.73
C GLY A 28 16.61 -9.28 2.51
N LEU A 29 15.51 -8.79 1.96
CA LEU A 29 14.21 -8.83 2.64
C LEU A 29 13.62 -10.23 2.61
N PRO A 30 13.13 -10.75 3.74
CA PRO A 30 12.44 -12.04 3.76
C PRO A 30 11.13 -11.95 2.97
N MET A 31 10.94 -12.87 2.03
CA MET A 31 9.68 -13.02 1.31
C MET A 31 8.75 -13.89 2.16
N ILE A 32 7.62 -13.33 2.60
CA ILE A 32 6.67 -14.05 3.46
C ILE A 32 5.44 -14.54 2.71
N ARG A 33 5.21 -14.05 1.49
CA ARG A 33 4.11 -14.50 0.63
C ARG A 33 4.47 -14.29 -0.83
N ARG A 34 4.10 -15.26 -1.67
CA ARG A 34 4.25 -15.19 -3.12
C ARG A 34 3.01 -15.75 -3.79
N GLU A 35 2.45 -14.98 -4.71
CA GLU A 35 1.44 -15.41 -5.67
C GLU A 35 1.99 -15.20 -7.07
N GLU A 36 1.23 -15.53 -8.11
CA GLU A 36 1.72 -15.43 -9.49
C GLU A 36 2.15 -14.02 -9.88
N ARG A 37 1.42 -13.00 -9.38
CA ARG A 37 1.63 -11.59 -9.76
C ARG A 37 1.73 -10.66 -8.57
N PHE A 38 2.13 -11.21 -7.41
CA PHE A 38 2.11 -10.47 -6.16
C PHE A 38 3.12 -11.08 -5.18
N TRP A 39 3.87 -10.21 -4.50
CA TRP A 39 4.89 -10.61 -3.53
C TRP A 39 4.79 -9.75 -2.28
N VAL A 40 4.98 -10.36 -1.12
CA VAL A 40 5.01 -9.66 0.17
C VAL A 40 6.34 -9.93 0.86
N PHE A 41 6.99 -8.87 1.30
CA PHE A 41 8.23 -8.92 2.07
C PHE A 41 8.01 -8.31 3.45
N GLU A 42 8.70 -8.83 4.44
CA GLU A 42 8.60 -8.33 5.81
C GLU A 42 9.86 -7.55 6.18
N LEU A 43 9.66 -6.38 6.80
CA LEU A 43 10.73 -5.57 7.36
C LEU A 43 11.02 -6.01 8.80
N PRO A 44 12.21 -5.68 9.36
CA PRO A 44 12.57 -6.08 10.72
C PRO A 44 11.58 -5.63 11.80
N ASP A 45 10.84 -4.55 11.56
CA ASP A 45 9.83 -4.04 12.49
C ASP A 45 8.45 -4.69 12.31
N GLY A 46 8.33 -5.71 11.45
CA GLY A 46 7.10 -6.42 11.17
C GLY A 46 6.21 -5.78 10.10
N ARG A 47 6.59 -4.64 9.56
CA ARG A 47 5.85 -3.98 8.48
C ARG A 47 6.14 -4.67 7.15
N HIS A 48 5.25 -4.43 6.19
CA HIS A 48 5.33 -5.10 4.89
C HIS A 48 5.66 -4.14 3.77
N VAL A 49 6.41 -4.66 2.80
CA VAL A 49 6.59 -4.04 1.49
C VAL A 49 6.02 -5.01 0.46
N GLU A 50 5.17 -4.52 -0.43
CA GLU A 50 4.48 -5.37 -1.39
C GLU A 50 4.78 -4.94 -2.83
N VAL A 51 4.84 -5.93 -3.71
CA VAL A 51 5.05 -5.71 -5.15
C VAL A 51 3.89 -6.33 -5.91
N PHE A 52 3.28 -5.52 -6.78
CA PHE A 52 2.18 -5.95 -7.64
C PHE A 52 2.60 -5.86 -9.10
N SER A 53 2.33 -6.93 -9.86
CA SER A 53 2.39 -6.86 -11.31
C SER A 53 1.35 -5.84 -11.82
N SER A 54 1.65 -5.20 -12.93
CA SER A 54 0.72 -4.28 -13.60
C SER A 54 -0.59 -4.95 -14.02
N THR A 55 -0.61 -6.28 -14.09
CA THR A 55 -1.79 -7.07 -14.44
C THR A 55 -2.51 -7.64 -13.21
N TYR A 56 -2.04 -7.37 -11.99
CA TYR A 56 -2.71 -7.83 -10.78
C TYR A 56 -4.06 -7.10 -10.62
N PRO A 57 -5.16 -7.83 -10.46
CA PRO A 57 -6.49 -7.23 -10.44
C PRO A 57 -6.74 -6.35 -9.23
N GLY A 58 -7.50 -5.28 -9.42
CA GLY A 58 -7.94 -4.41 -8.33
C GLY A 58 -6.94 -3.36 -7.87
N LYS A 59 -5.79 -3.22 -8.55
CA LYS A 59 -4.73 -2.26 -8.19
C LYS A 59 -4.46 -1.22 -9.28
N ASP A 60 -5.36 -1.05 -10.23
CA ASP A 60 -5.19 -0.10 -11.34
C ASP A 60 -5.04 1.35 -10.88
N HIS A 61 -5.57 1.68 -9.71
CA HIS A 61 -5.43 3.02 -9.12
C HIS A 61 -4.05 3.28 -8.51
N PHE A 62 -3.17 2.28 -8.44
CA PHE A 62 -1.76 2.49 -8.11
C PHE A 62 -1.03 2.96 -9.38
N ASP A 63 -1.25 4.21 -9.75
CA ASP A 63 -0.86 4.74 -11.06
C ASP A 63 0.25 5.80 -11.00
N THR A 64 0.71 6.16 -9.80
CA THR A 64 1.66 7.27 -9.62
C THR A 64 3.00 6.87 -9.02
N GLY A 65 3.24 5.60 -8.75
CA GLY A 65 4.47 5.10 -8.15
C GLY A 65 4.19 4.39 -6.83
N PRO A 66 5.19 4.26 -5.94
CA PRO A 66 5.00 3.58 -4.66
C PRO A 66 3.90 4.24 -3.83
N VAL A 67 3.06 3.40 -3.25
CA VAL A 67 1.99 3.81 -2.33
C VAL A 67 2.51 3.68 -0.91
N VAL A 68 2.35 4.76 -0.12
CA VAL A 68 2.71 4.77 1.30
C VAL A 68 1.44 4.67 2.13
N GLY A 69 1.42 3.75 3.07
CA GLY A 69 0.30 3.53 3.99
C GLY A 69 0.61 4.07 5.39
N PHE A 70 -0.34 4.82 5.94
CA PHE A 70 -0.26 5.35 7.31
C PHE A 70 -1.19 4.57 8.21
N ARG A 71 -0.70 4.13 9.37
CA ARG A 71 -1.53 3.49 10.38
C ARG A 71 -2.34 4.54 11.14
N VAL A 72 -3.60 4.22 11.39
CA VAL A 72 -4.52 5.09 12.13
C VAL A 72 -5.24 4.29 13.21
N GLU A 73 -5.53 4.93 14.33
CA GLU A 73 -6.22 4.27 15.45
C GLU A 73 -7.65 3.84 15.10
N ASP A 74 -8.37 4.67 14.36
CA ASP A 74 -9.78 4.47 14.03
C ASP A 74 -9.99 4.68 12.53
N LEU A 75 -9.89 3.61 11.75
CA LEU A 75 -9.99 3.69 10.31
C LEU A 75 -11.35 4.23 9.83
N PRO A 76 -12.50 3.75 10.34
CA PRO A 76 -13.79 4.31 9.89
C PRO A 76 -13.91 5.82 10.12
N SER A 77 -13.47 6.29 11.27
CA SER A 77 -13.46 7.73 11.58
C SER A 77 -12.52 8.51 10.65
N ALA A 78 -11.33 7.97 10.42
CA ALA A 78 -10.34 8.60 9.54
C ALA A 78 -10.84 8.68 8.08
N VAL A 79 -11.52 7.65 7.61
CA VAL A 79 -12.13 7.65 6.27
C VAL A 79 -13.20 8.74 6.15
N ARG A 80 -14.03 8.92 7.18
CA ARG A 80 -15.01 10.01 7.21
C ARG A 80 -14.33 11.38 7.14
N GLU A 81 -13.22 11.56 7.85
CA GLU A 81 -12.46 12.82 7.80
C GLU A 81 -11.90 13.09 6.40
N LEU A 82 -11.41 12.05 5.70
CA LEU A 82 -10.97 12.20 4.31
C LEU A 82 -12.13 12.67 3.41
N ARG A 83 -13.30 12.07 3.56
CA ARG A 83 -14.49 12.48 2.78
C ARG A 83 -14.88 13.93 3.06
N ASP A 84 -14.89 14.31 4.34
CA ASP A 84 -15.26 15.66 4.76
C ASP A 84 -14.24 16.69 4.27
N ALA A 85 -13.00 16.30 4.09
CA ALA A 85 -11.94 17.14 3.52
C ALA A 85 -11.98 17.18 1.97
N GLY A 86 -12.92 16.48 1.34
CA GLY A 86 -13.02 16.44 -0.13
C GLY A 86 -11.98 15.56 -0.81
N ILE A 87 -11.37 14.65 -0.08
CA ILE A 87 -10.34 13.74 -0.61
C ILE A 87 -11.01 12.60 -1.40
N GLU A 88 -10.46 12.32 -2.59
CA GLU A 88 -10.93 11.24 -3.45
C GLU A 88 -10.53 9.88 -2.88
N LEU A 89 -11.52 9.06 -2.55
CA LEU A 89 -11.29 7.67 -2.13
C LEU A 89 -11.18 6.78 -3.36
N LEU A 90 -10.27 5.82 -3.33
CA LEU A 90 -9.94 4.97 -4.45
C LEU A 90 -10.13 3.49 -4.12
N GLY A 91 -10.53 2.74 -5.14
CA GLY A 91 -10.68 1.30 -5.04
C GLY A 91 -11.81 0.86 -4.12
N THR A 92 -11.93 -0.46 -3.96
CA THR A 92 -12.87 -1.05 -3.00
C THR A 92 -12.23 -1.01 -1.62
N PRO A 93 -12.87 -0.42 -0.61
CA PRO A 93 -12.30 -0.43 0.73
C PRO A 93 -12.24 -1.85 1.28
N GLY A 94 -11.10 -2.16 1.92
CA GLY A 94 -10.99 -3.39 2.69
C GLY A 94 -11.46 -3.17 4.12
N PRO A 95 -11.54 -4.26 4.92
CA PRO A 95 -11.90 -4.14 6.32
C PRO A 95 -10.84 -3.40 7.15
N THR A 96 -9.59 -3.38 6.66
CA THR A 96 -8.46 -2.82 7.39
C THR A 96 -7.66 -1.78 6.60
N TRP A 97 -8.15 -1.37 5.42
CA TRP A 97 -7.46 -0.36 4.60
C TRP A 97 -8.41 0.46 3.74
N GLN A 98 -7.94 1.66 3.36
CA GLN A 98 -8.59 2.54 2.39
C GLN A 98 -7.53 3.29 1.59
N HIS A 99 -7.58 3.17 0.28
CA HIS A 99 -6.73 3.97 -0.61
C HIS A 99 -7.37 5.33 -0.88
N PHE A 100 -6.53 6.32 -1.11
CA PHE A 100 -6.99 7.67 -1.44
C PHE A 100 -5.95 8.41 -2.27
N ARG A 101 -6.41 9.45 -2.96
CA ARG A 101 -5.52 10.33 -3.72
C ARG A 101 -5.25 11.59 -2.90
N GLY A 102 -3.98 11.85 -2.62
CA GLY A 102 -3.57 13.05 -1.92
C GLY A 102 -3.71 14.30 -2.79
N PRO A 103 -3.58 15.48 -2.19
CA PRO A 103 -3.66 16.75 -2.94
C PRO A 103 -2.56 16.93 -3.98
N ASP A 104 -1.49 16.15 -3.89
CA ASP A 104 -0.38 16.12 -4.85
C ASP A 104 -0.64 15.17 -6.03
N GLY A 105 -1.79 14.47 -6.04
CA GLY A 105 -2.14 13.50 -7.07
C GLY A 105 -1.60 12.10 -6.83
N ASN A 106 -0.74 11.89 -5.85
CA ASN A 106 -0.22 10.57 -5.51
C ASN A 106 -1.23 9.74 -4.73
N VAL A 107 -1.10 8.42 -4.84
CA VAL A 107 -1.93 7.47 -4.11
C VAL A 107 -1.29 7.13 -2.76
N TYR A 108 -2.12 7.11 -1.73
CA TYR A 108 -1.74 6.75 -0.36
C TYR A 108 -2.75 5.76 0.20
N GLU A 109 -2.44 5.21 1.38
CA GLU A 109 -3.33 4.29 2.07
C GLU A 109 -3.47 4.68 3.53
N LEU A 110 -4.67 4.52 4.09
CA LEU A 110 -4.85 4.41 5.53
C LEU A 110 -5.00 2.94 5.89
N VAL A 111 -4.30 2.50 6.92
CA VAL A 111 -4.32 1.12 7.42
C VAL A 111 -4.75 1.15 8.87
N ALA A 112 -5.63 0.24 9.26
CA ALA A 112 -6.03 0.07 10.66
C ALA A 112 -4.83 -0.38 11.50
N ASP A 113 -4.76 0.13 12.69
CA ASP A 113 -3.74 -0.23 13.68
C ASP A 113 -3.83 -1.71 14.10
#